data_2ea543bffa69bf1032aac4836b5e6c21
#
_entry.id   2ea543bffa69bf1032aac4836b5e6c21
#
_cell.length_a   1.000
_cell.length_b   1.000
_cell.length_c   1.000
_cell.angle_alpha   90.00
_cell.angle_beta   90.00
_cell.angle_gamma   90.00
#
_symmetry.space_group_name_H-M   'P 1'
#
loop_
_entity.id
_entity.type
_entity.pdbx_description
1 polymer ?
#
loop_
_entity_poly.entity_id
_entity_poly.type
_entity_poly.pdbx_seq_one_letter_code
_entity_poly.pdbx_strand_id
1 'polypeptide(L)'
;MLSKLRIDKTWTLFIDRDGVINHEKNEDYILNWGQFKFYDTVPAAMKILSNLFGVIVMVTNQRGVGKKLMTRVDLHNIHHNMLQAITEAGGRIDKIYFCDSMENDHPERKPNPGMAHLAKKDFDHVDFNKSIMVGNKLSDMQFGRNAGITTVYVDTTNPEVDNPNPLIDFRYNDLYSFALHLQSVVTKP
;
A
#
# COMPACT_ATOMS: atom_id res chain seq x y z
N MET A 1 -11.83 12.99 11.57
CA MET A 1 -11.17 13.78 10.51
C MET A 1 -9.68 13.44 10.52
N LEU A 2 -9.08 13.24 9.34
CA LEU A 2 -7.66 12.91 9.16
C LEU A 2 -6.71 13.95 9.82
N SER A 3 -7.13 15.22 9.85
CA SER A 3 -6.42 16.32 10.53
C SER A 3 -6.18 16.11 12.04
N LYS A 4 -6.90 15.17 12.67
CA LYS A 4 -6.65 14.81 14.08
C LYS A 4 -5.44 13.89 14.24
N LEU A 5 -5.01 13.24 13.16
CA LEU A 5 -3.90 12.29 13.18
C LEU A 5 -2.57 13.02 13.01
N ARG A 6 -2.18 14.00 13.62
CA ARG A 6 -0.88 14.73 13.59
C ARG A 6 0.27 13.92 12.97
N ILE A 7 0.16 13.66 11.63
CA ILE A 7 1.10 12.81 10.90
C ILE A 7 2.43 13.55 10.74
N ASP A 8 3.51 12.87 11.08
CA ASP A 8 4.89 13.35 10.99
C ASP A 8 5.86 12.20 10.65
N LYS A 9 7.15 12.42 10.73
CA LYS A 9 8.20 11.42 10.46
C LYS A 9 8.23 10.24 11.45
N THR A 10 7.43 10.23 12.50
CA THR A 10 7.25 9.07 13.37
C THR A 10 6.19 8.10 12.87
N TRP A 11 5.45 8.47 11.80
CA TRP A 11 4.41 7.66 11.20
C TRP A 11 4.93 6.73 10.10
N THR A 12 4.28 5.56 10.00
CA THR A 12 4.54 4.56 8.96
C THR A 12 3.38 4.48 7.98
N LEU A 13 3.70 4.41 6.69
CA LEU A 13 2.74 4.14 5.63
C LEU A 13 2.91 2.71 5.13
N PHE A 14 1.85 1.91 5.23
CA PHE A 14 1.69 0.64 4.54
C PHE A 14 0.86 0.88 3.28
N ILE A 15 1.27 0.33 2.16
CA ILE A 15 0.61 0.57 0.87
C ILE A 15 0.50 -0.72 0.07
N ASP A 16 -0.67 -1.00 -0.51
CA ASP A 16 -0.80 -2.08 -1.48
C ASP A 16 -0.24 -1.68 -2.84
N ARG A 17 0.01 -2.67 -3.71
CA ARG A 17 0.57 -2.46 -5.05
C ARG A 17 -0.52 -2.37 -6.11
N ASP A 18 -1.19 -3.50 -6.36
CA ASP A 18 -2.14 -3.67 -7.45
C ASP A 18 -3.46 -2.97 -7.13
N GLY A 19 -3.88 -2.04 -7.97
CA GLY A 19 -5.04 -1.19 -7.73
C GLY A 19 -4.77 0.07 -6.90
N VAL A 20 -3.53 0.26 -6.37
CA VAL A 20 -3.13 1.46 -5.63
C VAL A 20 -1.96 2.18 -6.30
N ILE A 21 -0.86 1.47 -6.55
CA ILE A 21 0.33 1.98 -7.24
C ILE A 21 0.18 1.81 -8.76
N ASN A 22 -0.27 0.64 -9.18
CA ASN A 22 -0.47 0.31 -10.59
C ASN A 22 -1.89 -0.16 -10.87
N HIS A 23 -2.31 -0.03 -12.12
CA HIS A 23 -3.54 -0.65 -12.61
C HIS A 23 -3.49 -2.15 -12.36
N GLU A 24 -4.49 -2.68 -11.68
CA GLU A 24 -4.64 -4.12 -11.58
C GLU A 24 -5.35 -4.67 -12.82
N LYS A 25 -5.20 -5.96 -13.07
CA LYS A 25 -6.00 -6.68 -14.04
C LYS A 25 -7.16 -7.37 -13.33
N ASN A 26 -8.36 -7.22 -13.86
CA ASN A 26 -9.53 -7.89 -13.30
C ASN A 26 -9.33 -9.42 -13.42
N GLU A 27 -9.43 -10.12 -12.29
CA GLU A 27 -9.28 -11.58 -12.15
C GLU A 27 -7.98 -12.18 -12.74
N ASP A 28 -6.93 -11.36 -12.98
CA ASP A 28 -5.66 -11.75 -13.57
C ASP A 28 -4.47 -11.15 -12.80
N TYR A 29 -3.25 -11.33 -13.29
CA TYR A 29 -2.01 -10.93 -12.64
C TYR A 29 -1.14 -10.07 -13.56
N ILE A 30 -0.34 -9.19 -12.95
CA ILE A 30 0.77 -8.49 -13.62
C ILE A 30 1.98 -9.42 -13.58
N LEU A 31 2.31 -10.04 -14.71
CA LEU A 31 3.29 -11.13 -14.77
C LEU A 31 4.71 -10.66 -15.11
N ASN A 32 4.85 -9.45 -15.67
CA ASN A 32 6.14 -8.86 -16.05
C ASN A 32 6.06 -7.34 -16.08
N TRP A 33 7.22 -6.68 -16.19
CA TRP A 33 7.29 -5.21 -16.25
C TRP A 33 6.54 -4.59 -17.42
N GLY A 34 6.51 -5.22 -18.59
CA GLY A 34 5.79 -4.72 -19.76
C GLY A 34 4.27 -4.64 -19.58
N GLN A 35 3.72 -5.37 -18.59
CA GLN A 35 2.31 -5.32 -18.21
C GLN A 35 2.03 -4.35 -17.06
N PHE A 36 3.09 -3.91 -16.35
CA PHE A 36 2.95 -2.99 -15.23
C PHE A 36 2.68 -1.58 -15.76
N LYS A 37 1.61 -0.95 -15.29
CA LYS A 37 1.26 0.42 -15.63
C LYS A 37 0.90 1.18 -14.37
N PHE A 38 1.67 2.22 -14.04
CA PHE A 38 1.31 3.13 -12.95
C PHE A 38 -0.04 3.80 -13.22
N TYR A 39 -0.77 4.15 -12.15
CA TYR A 39 -1.70 5.27 -12.26
C TYR A 39 -0.87 6.55 -12.45
N ASP A 40 -1.28 7.41 -13.37
CA ASP A 40 -0.47 8.56 -13.84
C ASP A 40 -0.05 9.51 -12.71
N THR A 41 -0.84 9.61 -11.65
CA THR A 41 -0.61 10.51 -10.51
C THR A 41 0.23 9.89 -9.39
N VAL A 42 0.50 8.59 -9.42
CA VAL A 42 1.21 7.88 -8.34
C VAL A 42 2.63 8.38 -8.11
N PRO A 43 3.47 8.67 -9.12
CA PRO A 43 4.80 9.22 -8.87
C PRO A 43 4.76 10.53 -8.06
N ALA A 44 3.81 11.43 -8.38
CA ALA A 44 3.61 12.68 -7.64
C ALA A 44 3.07 12.42 -6.21
N ALA A 45 2.13 11.48 -6.05
CA ALA A 45 1.63 11.06 -4.74
C ALA A 45 2.76 10.52 -3.86
N MET A 46 3.60 9.62 -4.39
CA MET A 46 4.72 9.03 -3.65
C MET A 46 5.75 10.07 -3.22
N LYS A 47 6.03 11.08 -4.05
CA LYS A 47 6.88 12.22 -3.68
C LYS A 47 6.33 12.97 -2.46
N ILE A 48 5.03 13.28 -2.45
CA ILE A 48 4.37 13.94 -1.31
C ILE A 48 4.45 13.07 -0.06
N LEU A 49 4.04 11.81 -0.16
CA LEU A 49 4.02 10.86 0.96
C LEU A 49 5.41 10.61 1.53
N SER A 50 6.44 10.56 0.67
CA SER A 50 7.83 10.39 1.09
C SER A 50 8.34 11.56 1.96
N ASN A 51 7.77 12.74 1.82
CA ASN A 51 8.10 13.89 2.65
C ASN A 51 7.36 13.88 4.01
N LEU A 52 6.25 13.17 4.13
CA LEU A 52 5.41 13.16 5.32
C LEU A 52 5.72 12.00 6.27
N PHE A 53 5.92 10.79 5.75
CA PHE A 53 6.15 9.60 6.55
C PHE A 53 7.63 9.32 6.80
N GLY A 54 7.94 8.72 7.96
CA GLY A 54 9.29 8.26 8.29
C GLY A 54 9.65 6.94 7.64
N VAL A 55 8.68 6.01 7.58
CA VAL A 55 8.80 4.71 6.89
C VAL A 55 7.65 4.53 5.92
N ILE A 56 7.95 4.03 4.73
CA ILE A 56 6.96 3.61 3.72
C ILE A 56 7.29 2.19 3.30
N VAL A 57 6.37 1.28 3.53
CA VAL A 57 6.50 -0.13 3.14
C VAL A 57 5.35 -0.57 2.24
N MET A 58 5.66 -1.35 1.23
CA MET A 58 4.66 -1.99 0.39
C MET A 58 4.33 -3.38 0.93
N VAL A 59 3.04 -3.72 0.99
CA VAL A 59 2.53 -5.02 1.46
C VAL A 59 1.56 -5.58 0.41
N THR A 60 1.95 -6.64 -0.30
CA THR A 60 1.20 -7.09 -1.47
C THR A 60 1.02 -8.61 -1.55
N ASN A 61 -0.16 -9.07 -1.94
CA ASN A 61 -0.45 -10.49 -2.21
C ASN A 61 -0.10 -10.82 -3.66
N GLN A 62 0.87 -11.72 -3.89
CA GLN A 62 1.40 -12.05 -5.21
C GLN A 62 1.19 -13.54 -5.57
N ARG A 63 -0.07 -13.97 -5.59
CA ARG A 63 -0.47 -15.35 -5.87
C ARG A 63 -0.05 -15.85 -7.26
N GLY A 64 0.22 -14.95 -8.22
CA GLY A 64 0.72 -15.32 -9.55
C GLY A 64 2.02 -16.12 -9.51
N VAL A 65 2.89 -15.86 -8.53
CA VAL A 65 4.11 -16.65 -8.27
C VAL A 65 3.74 -18.04 -7.76
N GLY A 66 2.89 -18.14 -6.74
CA GLY A 66 2.44 -19.41 -6.20
C GLY A 66 1.72 -20.29 -7.23
N LYS A 67 0.97 -19.70 -8.14
CA LYS A 67 0.34 -20.36 -9.28
C LYS A 67 1.32 -20.75 -10.41
N LYS A 68 2.60 -20.39 -10.28
CA LYS A 68 3.64 -20.62 -11.30
C LYS A 68 3.34 -19.93 -12.65
N LEU A 69 2.56 -18.85 -12.66
CA LEU A 69 2.29 -18.03 -13.83
C LEU A 69 3.44 -17.05 -14.09
N MET A 70 4.23 -16.76 -13.06
CA MET A 70 5.46 -15.98 -13.09
C MET A 70 6.43 -16.53 -12.04
N THR A 71 7.70 -16.17 -12.17
CA THR A 71 8.73 -16.52 -11.19
C THR A 71 8.93 -15.41 -10.14
N ARG A 72 9.63 -15.71 -9.04
CA ARG A 72 10.09 -14.66 -8.11
C ARG A 72 11.06 -13.69 -8.78
N VAL A 73 11.83 -14.12 -9.78
CA VAL A 73 12.72 -13.26 -10.55
C VAL A 73 11.90 -12.23 -11.34
N ASP A 74 10.81 -12.65 -12.00
CA ASP A 74 9.91 -11.73 -12.71
C ASP A 74 9.29 -10.72 -11.74
N LEU A 75 8.84 -11.17 -10.57
CA LEU A 75 8.31 -10.28 -9.53
C LEU A 75 9.35 -9.27 -9.03
N HIS A 76 10.57 -9.73 -8.77
CA HIS A 76 11.67 -8.83 -8.35
C HIS A 76 12.01 -7.82 -9.45
N ASN A 77 11.98 -8.21 -10.73
CA ASN A 77 12.18 -7.30 -11.84
C ASN A 77 11.08 -6.22 -11.91
N ILE A 78 9.82 -6.60 -11.72
CA ILE A 78 8.71 -5.63 -11.61
C ILE A 78 8.98 -4.65 -10.47
N HIS A 79 9.30 -5.15 -9.28
CA HIS A 79 9.54 -4.33 -8.10
C HIS A 79 10.77 -3.41 -8.26
N HIS A 80 11.84 -3.91 -8.87
CA HIS A 80 13.04 -3.11 -9.13
C HIS A 80 12.74 -1.90 -10.03
N ASN A 81 12.10 -2.13 -11.18
CA ASN A 81 11.77 -1.05 -12.12
C ASN A 81 10.75 -0.08 -11.52
N MET A 82 9.77 -0.57 -10.77
CA MET A 82 8.80 0.26 -10.03
C MET A 82 9.50 1.17 -9.03
N LEU A 83 10.42 0.62 -8.21
CA LEU A 83 11.19 1.40 -7.23
C LEU A 83 12.06 2.44 -7.90
N GLN A 84 12.72 2.09 -9.00
CA GLN A 84 13.52 3.03 -9.78
C GLN A 84 12.67 4.22 -10.26
N ALA A 85 11.52 3.96 -10.90
CA ALA A 85 10.64 5.01 -11.40
C ALA A 85 10.09 5.91 -10.27
N ILE A 86 9.74 5.33 -9.11
CA ILE A 86 9.31 6.09 -7.93
C ILE A 86 10.45 6.99 -7.41
N THR A 87 11.67 6.46 -7.35
CA THR A 87 12.87 7.19 -6.88
C THR A 87 13.22 8.33 -7.83
N GLU A 88 13.19 8.09 -9.14
CA GLU A 88 13.42 9.13 -10.16
C GLU A 88 12.40 10.28 -10.07
N ALA A 89 11.17 9.99 -9.65
CA ALA A 89 10.13 10.99 -9.38
C ALA A 89 10.29 11.71 -8.03
N GLY A 90 11.29 11.34 -7.22
CA GLY A 90 11.57 11.90 -5.89
C GLY A 90 10.74 11.28 -4.76
N GLY A 91 10.14 10.12 -4.99
CA GLY A 91 9.49 9.29 -3.99
C GLY A 91 10.42 8.19 -3.45
N ARG A 92 9.92 7.40 -2.49
CA ARG A 92 10.59 6.20 -1.99
C ARG A 92 9.61 5.14 -1.49
N ILE A 93 10.06 3.91 -1.46
CA ILE A 93 9.51 2.79 -0.68
C ILE A 93 10.70 2.14 0.02
N ASP A 94 10.68 2.08 1.33
CA ASP A 94 11.83 1.65 2.14
C ASP A 94 11.98 0.13 2.14
N LYS A 95 10.87 -0.61 2.05
CA LYS A 95 10.87 -2.07 1.91
C LYS A 95 9.59 -2.60 1.28
N ILE A 96 9.70 -3.75 0.61
CA ILE A 96 8.58 -4.47 0.01
C ILE A 96 8.44 -5.82 0.72
N TYR A 97 7.24 -6.10 1.20
CA TYR A 97 6.81 -7.41 1.70
C TYR A 97 5.77 -7.97 0.75
N PHE A 98 5.91 -9.24 0.39
CA PHE A 98 4.93 -9.90 -0.48
C PHE A 98 4.67 -11.33 0.00
N CYS A 99 3.43 -11.78 -0.19
CA CYS A 99 3.04 -13.15 0.04
C CYS A 99 2.69 -13.82 -1.29
N ASP A 100 3.42 -14.85 -1.66
CA ASP A 100 3.18 -15.68 -2.85
C ASP A 100 2.47 -17.01 -2.53
N SER A 101 2.12 -17.26 -1.25
CA SER A 101 1.43 -18.47 -0.85
C SER A 101 0.08 -18.62 -1.54
N MET A 102 -0.27 -19.87 -1.84
CA MET A 102 -1.60 -20.27 -2.32
C MET A 102 -2.61 -20.46 -1.18
N GLU A 103 -2.14 -20.65 0.04
CA GLU A 103 -2.95 -20.85 1.24
C GLU A 103 -3.61 -19.54 1.67
N ASN A 104 -4.93 -19.60 1.91
CA ASN A 104 -5.68 -18.40 2.31
C ASN A 104 -5.38 -17.98 3.75
N ASP A 105 -5.00 -18.91 4.60
CA ASP A 105 -4.69 -18.74 6.03
C ASP A 105 -3.20 -18.48 6.30
N HIS A 106 -2.36 -18.40 5.25
CA HIS A 106 -0.94 -18.09 5.42
C HIS A 106 -0.76 -16.79 6.22
N PRO A 107 0.07 -16.76 7.29
CA PRO A 107 0.19 -15.62 8.18
C PRO A 107 0.53 -14.29 7.50
N GLU A 108 1.34 -14.33 6.45
CA GLU A 108 1.75 -13.14 5.69
C GLU A 108 0.74 -12.71 4.61
N ARG A 109 -0.29 -13.55 4.33
CA ARG A 109 -1.28 -13.22 3.31
C ARG A 109 -2.35 -12.29 3.87
N LYS A 110 -2.51 -11.08 3.29
CA LYS A 110 -3.64 -10.21 3.62
C LYS A 110 -4.97 -10.97 3.39
N PRO A 111 -5.90 -10.97 4.37
CA PRO A 111 -6.02 -10.01 5.49
C PRO A 111 -5.22 -10.34 6.76
N ASN A 112 -4.42 -11.40 6.82
CA ASN A 112 -3.59 -11.69 7.99
C ASN A 112 -2.47 -10.65 8.13
N PRO A 113 -2.11 -10.23 9.37
CA PRO A 113 -1.21 -9.10 9.62
C PRO A 113 0.28 -9.43 9.57
N GLY A 114 0.68 -10.62 9.09
CA GLY A 114 2.07 -11.10 9.15
C GLY A 114 3.07 -10.16 8.49
N MET A 115 2.74 -9.57 7.32
CA MET A 115 3.62 -8.59 6.68
C MET A 115 3.79 -7.30 7.51
N ALA A 116 2.78 -6.89 8.30
CA ALA A 116 2.92 -5.76 9.23
C ALA A 116 3.88 -6.11 10.38
N HIS A 117 3.78 -7.31 10.92
CA HIS A 117 4.70 -7.78 11.97
C HIS A 117 6.14 -7.92 11.46
N LEU A 118 6.35 -8.34 10.20
CA LEU A 118 7.68 -8.33 9.59
C LEU A 118 8.22 -6.90 9.49
N ALA A 119 7.41 -5.94 9.06
CA ALA A 119 7.82 -4.54 9.00
C ALA A 119 8.22 -4.01 10.40
N LYS A 120 7.43 -4.32 11.44
CA LYS A 120 7.76 -3.94 12.82
C LYS A 120 9.04 -4.58 13.34
N LYS A 121 9.38 -5.78 12.87
CA LYS A 121 10.64 -6.45 13.22
C LYS A 121 11.85 -5.83 12.53
N ASP A 122 11.67 -5.36 11.29
CA ASP A 122 12.76 -4.79 10.48
C ASP A 122 13.01 -3.30 10.77
N PHE A 123 11.98 -2.60 11.31
CA PHE A 123 12.04 -1.18 11.66
C PHE A 123 11.55 -0.99 13.09
N ASP A 124 12.46 -0.88 14.04
CA ASP A 124 12.18 -0.83 15.49
C ASP A 124 11.20 0.29 15.91
N HIS A 125 11.14 1.36 15.12
CA HIS A 125 10.29 2.51 15.40
C HIS A 125 8.87 2.43 14.77
N VAL A 126 8.53 1.32 14.11
CA VAL A 126 7.16 1.11 13.61
C VAL A 126 6.19 0.93 14.79
N ASP A 127 5.27 1.89 14.91
CA ASP A 127 4.14 1.88 15.85
C ASP A 127 2.84 1.76 15.06
N PHE A 128 2.06 0.70 15.28
CA PHE A 128 0.80 0.49 14.57
C PHE A 128 -0.24 1.56 14.88
N ASN A 129 -0.21 2.19 16.07
CA ASN A 129 -1.06 3.32 16.42
C ASN A 129 -0.69 4.61 15.64
N LYS A 130 0.52 4.65 15.09
CA LYS A 130 1.03 5.71 14.21
C LYS A 130 1.28 5.17 12.79
N SER A 131 0.36 4.37 12.29
CA SER A 131 0.49 3.76 10.97
C SER A 131 -0.81 3.90 10.19
N ILE A 132 -0.67 4.00 8.87
CA ILE A 132 -1.79 4.02 7.91
C ILE A 132 -1.60 2.88 6.92
N MET A 133 -2.66 2.13 6.63
CA MET A 133 -2.75 1.18 5.52
C MET A 133 -3.60 1.77 4.41
N VAL A 134 -3.01 1.93 3.22
CA VAL A 134 -3.72 2.34 2.00
C VAL A 134 -3.91 1.14 1.10
N GLY A 135 -5.16 0.86 0.72
CA GLY A 135 -5.53 -0.26 -0.14
C GLY A 135 -6.83 -0.02 -0.88
N ASN A 136 -7.11 -0.85 -1.88
CA ASN A 136 -8.31 -0.79 -2.72
C ASN A 136 -9.25 -1.99 -2.53
N LYS A 137 -8.92 -2.90 -1.61
CA LYS A 137 -9.71 -4.10 -1.30
C LYS A 137 -10.06 -4.18 0.19
N LEU A 138 -11.19 -4.80 0.50
CA LEU A 138 -11.57 -5.04 1.90
C LEU A 138 -10.56 -5.91 2.65
N SER A 139 -9.81 -6.77 1.93
CA SER A 139 -8.71 -7.54 2.53
C SER A 139 -7.55 -6.66 3.02
N ASP A 140 -7.31 -5.49 2.41
CA ASP A 140 -6.33 -4.52 2.85
C ASP A 140 -6.81 -3.80 4.11
N MET A 141 -8.08 -3.43 4.12
CA MET A 141 -8.72 -2.81 5.28
C MET A 141 -8.74 -3.75 6.47
N GLN A 142 -9.12 -5.02 6.24
CA GLN A 142 -9.10 -6.04 7.29
C GLN A 142 -7.66 -6.31 7.78
N PHE A 143 -6.64 -6.32 6.90
CA PHE A 143 -5.23 -6.37 7.29
C PHE A 143 -4.87 -5.21 8.23
N GLY A 144 -5.26 -3.99 7.89
CA GLY A 144 -5.05 -2.83 8.76
C GLY A 144 -5.72 -3.00 10.12
N ARG A 145 -6.99 -3.44 10.16
CA ARG A 145 -7.72 -3.71 11.41
C ARG A 145 -7.05 -4.79 12.25
N ASN A 146 -6.65 -5.90 11.64
CA ASN A 146 -6.00 -7.02 12.31
C ASN A 146 -4.64 -6.62 12.92
N ALA A 147 -3.95 -5.65 12.34
CA ALA A 147 -2.71 -5.09 12.86
C ALA A 147 -2.91 -3.87 13.80
N GLY A 148 -4.12 -3.35 13.95
CA GLY A 148 -4.39 -2.12 14.73
C GLY A 148 -3.93 -0.83 14.01
N ILE A 149 -3.93 -0.83 12.68
CA ILE A 149 -3.49 0.26 11.80
C ILE A 149 -4.71 1.03 11.30
N THR A 150 -4.62 2.36 11.20
CA THR A 150 -5.63 3.21 10.56
C THR A 150 -5.78 2.87 9.08
N THR A 151 -7.00 2.74 8.58
CA THR A 151 -7.27 2.27 7.23
C THR A 151 -7.74 3.39 6.30
N VAL A 152 -7.16 3.42 5.11
CA VAL A 152 -7.52 4.33 4.02
C VAL A 152 -7.87 3.50 2.79
N TYR A 153 -9.11 3.59 2.35
CA TYR A 153 -9.59 2.93 1.15
C TYR A 153 -9.48 3.86 -0.05
N VAL A 154 -9.02 3.36 -1.19
CA VAL A 154 -9.01 4.08 -2.46
C VAL A 154 -9.93 3.40 -3.48
N ASP A 155 -10.81 4.19 -4.12
CA ASP A 155 -11.90 3.74 -4.99
C ASP A 155 -11.46 3.39 -6.43
N THR A 156 -10.23 3.05 -6.61
CA THR A 156 -9.64 2.87 -7.95
C THR A 156 -10.22 1.70 -8.73
N THR A 157 -10.69 0.63 -8.05
CA THR A 157 -11.13 -0.61 -8.71
C THR A 157 -12.46 -1.16 -8.20
N ASN A 158 -12.83 -0.89 -6.94
CA ASN A 158 -14.06 -1.39 -6.33
C ASN A 158 -14.85 -0.25 -5.68
N PRO A 159 -15.36 0.70 -6.46
CA PRO A 159 -16.08 1.87 -5.94
C PRO A 159 -17.44 1.52 -5.32
N GLU A 160 -17.98 0.33 -5.59
CA GLU A 160 -19.24 -0.20 -5.07
C GLU A 160 -19.18 -0.66 -3.61
N VAL A 161 -17.99 -0.71 -2.99
CA VAL A 161 -17.86 -1.04 -1.57
C VAL A 161 -18.66 -0.06 -0.71
N ASP A 162 -19.48 -0.58 0.18
CA ASP A 162 -20.37 0.20 1.04
C ASP A 162 -19.67 1.36 1.75
N ASN A 163 -20.39 2.49 1.85
CA ASN A 163 -19.96 3.66 2.59
C ASN A 163 -21.13 4.20 3.44
N PRO A 164 -21.11 4.17 4.79
CA PRO A 164 -19.96 3.78 5.62
C PRO A 164 -19.66 2.27 5.66
N ASN A 165 -18.41 1.91 5.89
CA ASN A 165 -17.97 0.54 6.10
C ASN A 165 -17.11 0.47 7.38
N PRO A 166 -17.36 -0.48 8.31
CA PRO A 166 -16.66 -0.54 9.60
C PRO A 166 -15.15 -0.81 9.49
N LEU A 167 -14.71 -1.30 8.34
CA LEU A 167 -13.29 -1.55 8.08
C LEU A 167 -12.55 -0.31 7.57
N ILE A 168 -13.27 0.75 7.16
CA ILE A 168 -12.72 1.92 6.46
C ILE A 168 -12.79 3.14 7.40
N ASP A 169 -11.63 3.70 7.78
CA ASP A 169 -11.59 4.96 8.54
C ASP A 169 -11.69 6.18 7.63
N PHE A 170 -11.04 6.11 6.45
CA PHE A 170 -11.04 7.19 5.45
C PHE A 170 -11.15 6.61 4.05
N ARG A 171 -11.77 7.39 3.16
CA ARG A 171 -11.99 7.00 1.76
C ARG A 171 -11.60 8.12 0.81
N TYR A 172 -10.93 7.77 -0.29
CA TYR A 172 -10.46 8.68 -1.33
C TYR A 172 -10.63 8.05 -2.70
N ASN A 173 -10.69 8.87 -3.74
CA ASN A 173 -10.79 8.38 -5.11
C ASN A 173 -9.53 7.59 -5.53
N ASP A 174 -8.35 8.06 -5.09
CA ASP A 174 -7.04 7.49 -5.44
C ASP A 174 -5.97 7.87 -4.41
N LEU A 175 -4.76 7.33 -4.59
CA LEU A 175 -3.60 7.63 -3.74
C LEU A 175 -3.21 9.12 -3.77
N TYR A 176 -3.39 9.79 -4.90
CA TYR A 176 -3.00 11.19 -5.06
C TYR A 176 -3.92 12.12 -4.28
N SER A 177 -5.24 11.89 -4.35
CA SER A 177 -6.23 12.63 -3.56
C SER A 177 -5.96 12.51 -2.05
N PHE A 178 -5.58 11.31 -1.58
CA PHE A 178 -5.14 11.08 -0.21
C PHE A 178 -3.88 11.88 0.12
N ALA A 179 -2.85 11.82 -0.74
CA ALA A 179 -1.59 12.53 -0.54
C ALA A 179 -1.78 14.05 -0.47
N LEU A 180 -2.58 14.63 -1.37
CA LEU A 180 -2.90 16.07 -1.39
C LEU A 180 -3.64 16.49 -0.13
N HIS A 181 -4.62 15.70 0.33
CA HIS A 181 -5.33 16.02 1.57
C HIS A 181 -4.36 16.01 2.76
N LEU A 182 -3.52 14.97 2.88
CA LEU A 182 -2.50 14.93 3.94
C LEU A 182 -1.59 16.16 3.90
N GLN A 183 -1.05 16.50 2.74
CA GLN A 183 -0.20 17.67 2.57
C GLN A 183 -0.90 18.93 3.05
N SER A 184 -2.17 19.11 2.70
CA SER A 184 -2.95 20.29 3.07
C SER A 184 -3.23 20.41 4.58
N VAL A 185 -3.27 19.31 5.32
CA VAL A 185 -3.55 19.32 6.77
C VAL A 185 -2.29 19.32 7.62
N VAL A 186 -1.17 18.80 7.13
CA VAL A 186 0.12 18.78 7.83
C VAL A 186 0.86 20.11 7.69
N THR A 187 0.72 20.80 6.55
CA THR A 187 1.40 22.07 6.28
C THR A 187 0.67 23.32 6.79
N LYS A 188 -0.52 23.16 7.42
CA LYS A 188 -1.17 24.27 8.10
C LYS A 188 -0.50 24.47 9.47
N PRO A 189 0.04 25.70 9.74
CA PRO A 189 0.61 26.06 11.02
C PRO A 189 -0.42 26.02 12.16
#